data_6c782daec154a50d576677dd5a76ac2b
#
_entry.id   6c782daec154a50d576677dd5a76ac2b
#
_cell.length_a   1.000
_cell.length_b   1.000
_cell.length_c   1.000
_cell.angle_alpha   90.00
_cell.angle_beta   90.00
_cell.angle_gamma   90.00
#
_symmetry.space_group_name_H-M   'P 1'
#
loop_
_entity.id
_entity.type
_entity.pdbx_description
1 polymer ?
#
loop_
_entity_poly.entity_id
_entity_poly.type
_entity_poly.pdbx_seq_one_letter_code
_entity_poly.pdbx_strand_id
1 'polypeptide(L)'
;MPEPRIWRDRVSESGTRYFRARVVDRNRNVLVQTDFTGTVRKKVYDLHSEDIDDPVFEGSNTISEVFFNSLQPWEQDERGYNFEGSVTSNNVAWEGGHSYRICFFLTRSVASGEGVITIVYENIVEALIGA
;
A
#
# COMPACT_ATOMS: atom_id res chain seq x y z
N MET A 1 -9.82 -4.91 16.34
CA MET A 1 -9.39 -4.37 15.04
C MET A 1 -9.57 -5.42 13.97
N PRO A 2 -10.11 -5.06 12.80
CA PRO A 2 -10.13 -6.00 11.69
C PRO A 2 -8.71 -6.32 11.26
N GLU A 3 -8.48 -7.53 10.81
CA GLU A 3 -7.19 -7.92 10.26
C GLU A 3 -6.90 -7.16 8.97
N PRO A 4 -5.64 -6.78 8.72
CA PRO A 4 -5.28 -6.15 7.45
C PRO A 4 -5.58 -7.08 6.29
N ARG A 5 -6.11 -6.49 5.22
CA ARG A 5 -6.34 -7.23 3.98
C ARG A 5 -5.02 -7.39 3.24
N ILE A 6 -4.72 -8.60 2.82
CA ILE A 6 -3.50 -8.90 2.06
C ILE A 6 -3.86 -9.03 0.60
N TRP A 7 -3.18 -8.25 -0.25
CA TRP A 7 -3.33 -8.27 -1.69
C TRP A 7 -2.08 -8.90 -2.30
N ARG A 8 -2.25 -9.77 -3.29
CA ARG A 8 -1.13 -10.44 -3.95
C ARG A 8 -1.09 -10.08 -5.42
N ASP A 9 0.10 -9.77 -5.92
CA ASP A 9 0.30 -9.40 -7.30
C ASP A 9 1.77 -9.63 -7.70
N ARG A 10 2.08 -9.25 -8.93
CA ARG A 10 3.43 -9.40 -9.51
C ARG A 10 3.91 -8.09 -10.08
N VAL A 11 5.24 -7.91 -10.11
CA VAL A 11 5.87 -6.73 -10.67
C VAL A 11 7.16 -7.15 -11.37
N SER A 12 7.52 -6.46 -12.46
CA SER A 12 8.82 -6.68 -13.11
C SER A 12 9.92 -5.98 -12.33
N GLU A 13 11.18 -6.43 -12.51
CA GLU A 13 12.32 -5.87 -11.79
C GLU A 13 12.52 -4.38 -12.01
N SER A 14 12.14 -3.86 -13.18
CA SER A 14 12.25 -2.44 -13.51
C SER A 14 10.95 -1.67 -13.34
N GLY A 15 9.90 -2.32 -12.82
CA GLY A 15 8.57 -1.76 -12.82
C GLY A 15 8.27 -0.84 -11.64
N THR A 16 7.29 0.03 -11.85
CA THR A 16 6.59 0.75 -10.79
C THR A 16 5.33 0.01 -10.49
N ARG A 17 5.07 -0.23 -9.20
CA ARG A 17 3.84 -0.89 -8.79
C ARG A 17 2.91 0.10 -8.11
N TYR A 18 1.68 0.17 -8.60
CA TYR A 18 0.62 0.95 -7.99
C TYR A 18 -0.29 0.05 -7.19
N PHE A 19 -0.65 0.49 -6.00
CA PHE A 19 -1.48 -0.26 -5.07
C PHE A 19 -2.74 0.53 -4.79
N ARG A 20 -3.89 -0.05 -5.08
CA ARG A 20 -5.19 0.60 -4.94
C ARG A 20 -6.06 -0.16 -3.96
N ALA A 21 -6.84 0.56 -3.19
CA ALA A 21 -7.77 -0.02 -2.24
C ALA A 21 -8.97 0.88 -2.04
N ARG A 22 -10.09 0.28 -1.65
CA ARG A 22 -11.22 1.04 -1.14
C ARG A 22 -11.18 0.96 0.38
N VAL A 23 -10.92 2.09 1.01
CA VAL A 23 -10.78 2.20 2.47
C VAL A 23 -12.06 2.78 3.03
N VAL A 24 -12.69 2.01 3.89
CA VAL A 24 -13.97 2.36 4.49
C VAL A 24 -13.88 2.20 6.01
N ASP A 25 -14.81 2.83 6.72
CA ASP A 25 -14.93 2.65 8.15
C ASP A 25 -15.71 1.35 8.47
N ARG A 26 -15.92 1.10 9.77
CA ARG A 26 -16.63 -0.09 10.22
C ARG A 26 -18.10 -0.14 9.74
N ASN A 27 -18.67 1.02 9.43
CA ASN A 27 -20.05 1.14 8.91
C ASN A 27 -20.08 1.17 7.38
N ARG A 28 -18.95 0.88 6.72
CA ARG A 28 -18.78 0.88 5.27
C ARG A 28 -18.92 2.24 4.61
N ASN A 29 -18.75 3.32 5.38
CA ASN A 29 -18.68 4.67 4.82
C ASN A 29 -17.29 4.88 4.23
N VAL A 30 -17.25 5.42 3.02
CA VAL A 30 -15.98 5.72 2.33
C VAL A 30 -15.26 6.82 3.09
N LEU A 31 -14.01 6.58 3.45
CA LEU A 31 -13.19 7.57 4.14
C LEU A 31 -12.63 8.57 3.14
N VAL A 32 -12.39 9.78 3.62
CA VAL A 32 -11.86 10.89 2.82
C VAL A 32 -10.60 11.46 3.49
N GLN A 33 -9.92 12.38 2.81
CA GLN A 33 -8.63 12.91 3.28
C GLN A 33 -8.68 13.47 4.70
N THR A 34 -9.76 14.15 5.07
CA THR A 34 -9.90 14.76 6.40
C THR A 34 -10.09 13.75 7.53
N ASP A 35 -10.33 12.49 7.21
CA ASP A 35 -10.42 11.43 8.22
C ASP A 35 -9.05 11.00 8.74
N PHE A 36 -7.98 11.46 8.11
CA PHE A 36 -6.62 11.05 8.45
C PHE A 36 -5.78 12.21 8.96
N THR A 37 -4.78 11.89 9.76
CA THR A 37 -3.81 12.85 10.28
C THR A 37 -2.40 12.43 9.91
N GLY A 38 -1.48 13.40 9.84
CA GLY A 38 -0.07 13.16 9.57
C GLY A 38 0.19 12.72 8.13
N THR A 39 1.15 11.83 7.98
CA THR A 39 1.56 11.28 6.68
C THR A 39 1.22 9.80 6.61
N VAL A 40 1.12 9.30 5.37
CA VAL A 40 1.02 7.86 5.12
C VAL A 40 2.43 7.32 5.04
N ARG A 41 2.79 6.42 5.95
CA ARG A 41 4.10 5.76 5.92
C ARG A 41 4.00 4.48 5.10
N LYS A 42 5.06 4.16 4.38
CA LYS A 42 5.16 2.90 3.65
C LYS A 42 6.45 2.21 4.00
N LYS A 43 6.38 0.89 4.12
CA LYS A 43 7.53 0.03 4.37
C LYS A 43 7.50 -1.14 3.41
N VAL A 44 8.66 -1.50 2.89
CA VAL A 44 8.81 -2.65 2.00
C VAL A 44 9.75 -3.64 2.65
N TYR A 45 9.31 -4.89 2.73
CA TYR A 45 10.10 -6.00 3.30
C TYR A 45 10.40 -7.01 2.20
N ASP A 46 11.66 -7.43 2.12
CA ASP A 46 12.04 -8.55 1.26
C ASP A 46 11.90 -9.83 2.08
N LEU A 47 10.96 -10.68 1.69
CA LEU A 47 10.66 -11.91 2.42
C LEU A 47 11.69 -13.01 2.20
N HIS A 48 12.67 -12.77 1.33
CA HIS A 48 13.80 -13.67 1.10
C HIS A 48 15.10 -13.17 1.72
N SER A 49 15.06 -12.04 2.44
CA SER A 49 16.25 -11.55 3.15
C SER A 49 16.46 -12.34 4.45
N GLU A 50 17.67 -12.23 5.01
CA GLU A 50 17.99 -12.87 6.30
C GLU A 50 17.19 -12.28 7.45
N ASP A 51 16.80 -11.02 7.33
CA ASP A 51 16.00 -10.34 8.35
C ASP A 51 14.72 -9.80 7.70
N ILE A 52 13.66 -10.61 7.75
CA ILE A 52 12.37 -10.26 7.16
C ILE A 52 11.62 -9.18 7.95
N ASP A 53 12.09 -8.85 9.15
CA ASP A 53 11.48 -7.81 9.98
C ASP A 53 12.13 -6.44 9.78
N ASP A 54 13.24 -6.40 9.04
CA ASP A 54 13.95 -5.15 8.73
C ASP A 54 13.57 -4.71 7.31
N PRO A 55 12.88 -3.57 7.16
CA PRO A 55 12.45 -3.14 5.83
C PRO A 55 13.63 -2.76 4.94
N VAL A 56 13.54 -3.13 3.68
CA VAL A 56 14.54 -2.73 2.67
C VAL A 56 14.28 -1.31 2.16
N PHE A 57 13.10 -0.77 2.43
CA PHE A 57 12.75 0.61 2.10
C PHE A 57 11.70 1.13 3.06
N GLU A 58 11.86 2.39 3.48
CA GLU A 58 10.85 3.13 4.24
C GLU A 58 10.68 4.50 3.58
N GLY A 59 9.43 4.94 3.48
CA GLY A 59 9.12 6.25 2.94
C GLY A 59 7.79 6.75 3.45
N SER A 60 7.42 7.95 3.02
CA SER A 60 6.14 8.54 3.38
C SER A 60 5.59 9.40 2.27
N ASN A 61 4.28 9.58 2.27
CA ASN A 61 3.56 10.47 1.38
C ASN A 61 2.59 11.31 2.19
N THR A 62 2.25 12.49 1.69
CA THR A 62 1.15 13.26 2.29
C THR A 62 -0.17 12.55 1.97
N ILE A 63 -1.20 12.81 2.77
CA ILE A 63 -2.51 12.18 2.55
C ILE A 63 -3.04 12.51 1.15
N SER A 64 -2.91 13.76 0.71
CA SER A 64 -3.43 14.18 -0.60
C SER A 64 -2.74 13.52 -1.79
N GLU A 65 -1.53 12.99 -1.61
CA GLU A 65 -0.82 12.29 -2.68
C GLU A 65 -1.35 10.89 -2.94
N VAL A 66 -1.96 10.26 -1.94
CA VAL A 66 -2.35 8.84 -2.02
C VAL A 66 -3.84 8.61 -1.76
N PHE A 67 -4.57 9.63 -1.29
CA PHE A 67 -5.97 9.46 -0.90
C PHE A 67 -6.88 10.42 -1.67
N PHE A 68 -8.01 9.90 -2.14
CA PHE A 68 -8.99 10.66 -2.91
C PHE A 68 -10.24 10.90 -2.06
N ASN A 69 -10.86 12.08 -2.22
CA ASN A 69 -12.10 12.44 -1.53
C ASN A 69 -13.34 11.83 -2.19
N SER A 70 -13.18 11.20 -3.34
CA SER A 70 -14.24 10.49 -4.02
C SER A 70 -13.69 9.19 -4.61
N LEU A 71 -14.57 8.23 -4.84
CA LEU A 71 -14.16 6.96 -5.44
C LEU A 71 -13.77 7.17 -6.90
N GLN A 72 -12.61 6.63 -7.29
CA GLN A 72 -12.09 6.68 -8.65
C GLN A 72 -12.48 5.39 -9.40
N PRO A 73 -12.66 5.47 -10.72
CA PRO A 73 -12.98 4.26 -11.50
C PRO A 73 -11.92 3.18 -11.32
N TRP A 74 -12.36 1.94 -11.08
CA TRP A 74 -11.47 0.82 -10.81
C TRP A 74 -11.88 -0.39 -11.65
N GLU A 75 -10.90 -0.98 -12.33
CA GLU A 75 -11.14 -2.15 -13.18
C GLU A 75 -11.56 -3.39 -12.38
N GLN A 76 -11.21 -3.45 -11.11
CA GLN A 76 -11.48 -4.62 -10.27
C GLN A 76 -12.89 -4.68 -9.73
N ASP A 77 -13.58 -3.54 -9.63
CA ASP A 77 -14.98 -3.55 -9.20
C ASP A 77 -15.72 -2.30 -9.71
N GLU A 78 -17.04 -2.30 -9.54
CA GLU A 78 -17.91 -1.22 -10.01
C GLU A 78 -17.93 -0.02 -9.06
N ARG A 79 -17.39 -0.15 -7.84
CA ARG A 79 -17.50 0.88 -6.81
C ARG A 79 -16.33 1.86 -6.80
N GLY A 80 -15.13 1.37 -7.13
CA GLY A 80 -13.97 2.23 -7.23
C GLY A 80 -13.03 2.17 -6.02
N TYR A 81 -11.95 2.97 -6.09
CA TYR A 81 -10.93 3.05 -5.05
C TYR A 81 -10.78 4.49 -4.57
N ASN A 82 -10.34 4.66 -3.33
CA ASN A 82 -10.01 5.96 -2.75
C ASN A 82 -8.58 6.05 -2.24
N PHE A 83 -7.81 4.97 -2.32
CA PHE A 83 -6.40 4.93 -1.95
C PHE A 83 -5.58 4.43 -3.12
N GLU A 84 -4.48 5.14 -3.43
CA GLU A 84 -3.49 4.70 -4.41
C GLU A 84 -2.09 5.04 -3.91
N GLY A 85 -1.34 4.02 -3.53
CA GLY A 85 0.07 4.16 -3.20
C GLY A 85 0.93 3.60 -4.31
N SER A 86 2.24 3.87 -4.27
CA SER A 86 3.16 3.34 -5.27
C SER A 86 4.52 3.04 -4.67
N VAL A 87 5.21 2.10 -5.30
CA VAL A 87 6.62 1.80 -5.03
C VAL A 87 7.31 1.67 -6.37
N THR A 88 8.35 2.44 -6.58
CA THR A 88 9.09 2.45 -7.84
C THR A 88 10.37 1.62 -7.73
N SER A 89 10.96 1.29 -8.88
CA SER A 89 12.27 0.63 -8.91
C SER A 89 13.39 1.52 -8.36
N ASN A 90 13.16 2.83 -8.26
CA ASN A 90 14.09 3.75 -7.58
C ASN A 90 14.02 3.64 -6.06
N ASN A 91 12.88 3.23 -5.53
CA ASN A 91 12.69 3.01 -4.10
C ASN A 91 13.23 1.64 -3.69
N VAL A 92 12.94 0.61 -4.49
CA VAL A 92 13.32 -0.78 -4.20
C VAL A 92 13.90 -1.39 -5.47
N ALA A 93 15.11 -1.93 -5.35
CA ALA A 93 15.68 -2.74 -6.41
C ALA A 93 15.03 -4.13 -6.35
N TRP A 94 13.95 -4.31 -7.09
CA TRP A 94 13.24 -5.58 -7.13
C TRP A 94 14.15 -6.70 -7.68
N GLU A 95 14.26 -7.78 -6.92
CA GLU A 95 15.06 -8.93 -7.35
C GLU A 95 14.15 -10.06 -7.82
N GLY A 96 14.42 -10.58 -9.02
CA GLY A 96 13.65 -11.67 -9.61
C GLY A 96 13.61 -12.89 -8.71
N GLY A 97 12.43 -13.49 -8.57
CA GLY A 97 12.22 -14.64 -7.72
C GLY A 97 11.97 -14.32 -6.26
N HIS A 98 12.17 -13.06 -5.84
CA HIS A 98 11.89 -12.65 -4.48
C HIS A 98 10.42 -12.26 -4.30
N SER A 99 9.91 -12.42 -3.09
CA SER A 99 8.60 -11.91 -2.69
C SER A 99 8.80 -10.73 -1.74
N TYR A 100 7.95 -9.73 -1.90
CA TYR A 100 8.01 -8.51 -1.10
C TYR A 100 6.66 -8.26 -0.44
N ARG A 101 6.72 -7.79 0.80
CA ARG A 101 5.52 -7.31 1.50
C ARG A 101 5.60 -5.80 1.60
N ILE A 102 4.57 -5.12 1.10
CA ILE A 102 4.46 -3.67 1.12
C ILE A 102 3.34 -3.29 2.08
N CYS A 103 3.66 -2.48 3.07
CA CYS A 103 2.69 -2.04 4.08
C CYS A 103 2.53 -0.53 4.02
N PHE A 104 1.29 -0.06 3.98
CA PHE A 104 0.94 1.35 4.09
C PHE A 104 0.23 1.55 5.43
N PHE A 105 0.68 2.55 6.19
CA PHE A 105 0.14 2.86 7.52
C PHE A 105 -0.51 4.24 7.47
N LEU A 106 -1.84 4.25 7.69
CA LEU A 106 -2.64 5.47 7.69
C LEU A 106 -3.12 5.72 9.12
N THR A 107 -2.83 6.89 9.66
CA THR A 107 -3.29 7.27 11.00
C THR A 107 -4.63 8.00 10.88
N ARG A 108 -5.64 7.45 11.53
CA ARG A 108 -6.99 7.97 11.47
C ARG A 108 -7.35 8.70 12.76
N SER A 109 -7.98 9.87 12.63
CA SER A 109 -8.55 10.58 13.75
C SER A 109 -9.88 9.95 14.11
N VAL A 110 -10.04 9.52 15.35
CA VAL A 110 -11.29 8.98 15.88
C VAL A 110 -11.63 9.67 17.20
N ALA A 111 -12.90 9.64 17.61
CA ALA A 111 -13.37 10.33 18.81
C ALA A 111 -12.67 9.88 20.09
N SER A 112 -12.22 8.63 20.17
CA SER A 112 -11.52 8.06 21.32
C SER A 112 -10.01 8.13 21.23
N GLY A 113 -9.45 8.82 20.23
CA GLY A 113 -8.02 8.90 19.98
C GLY A 113 -7.67 8.55 18.55
N GLU A 114 -6.41 8.22 18.30
CA GLU A 114 -5.94 7.86 16.97
C GLU A 114 -5.96 6.35 16.77
N GLY A 115 -6.41 5.93 15.59
CA GLY A 115 -6.33 4.55 15.15
C GLY A 115 -5.43 4.43 13.94
N VAL A 116 -4.87 3.25 13.71
CA VAL A 116 -4.04 2.98 12.53
C VAL A 116 -4.75 1.96 11.65
N ILE A 117 -4.86 2.31 10.35
CA ILE A 117 -5.31 1.38 9.33
C ILE A 117 -4.06 0.92 8.59
N THR A 118 -3.85 -0.39 8.52
CA THR A 118 -2.72 -0.96 7.78
C THR A 118 -3.24 -1.66 6.53
N ILE A 119 -2.71 -1.26 5.38
CA ILE A 119 -2.99 -1.91 4.10
C ILE A 119 -1.75 -2.70 3.71
N VAL A 120 -1.91 -3.99 3.44
CA VAL A 120 -0.79 -4.88 3.16
C VAL A 120 -0.93 -5.48 1.77
N TYR A 121 0.15 -5.38 1.00
CA TYR A 121 0.26 -6.01 -0.32
C TYR A 121 1.44 -6.97 -0.32
N GLU A 122 1.31 -8.07 -1.03
CA GLU A 122 2.41 -8.97 -1.30
C GLU A 122 2.62 -9.07 -2.80
N ASN A 123 3.83 -8.84 -3.23
CA ASN A 123 4.24 -8.93 -4.64
C ASN A 123 5.32 -9.97 -4.81
N ILE A 124 5.19 -10.75 -5.89
CA ILE A 124 6.24 -11.65 -6.34
C ILE A 124 6.90 -10.98 -7.53
N VAL A 125 8.21 -10.78 -7.45
CA VAL A 125 8.97 -10.18 -8.55
C VAL A 125 9.36 -11.26 -9.52
N GLU A 126 9.00 -11.07 -10.79
CA GLU A 126 9.39 -11.97 -11.87
C GLU A 126 10.64 -11.44 -12.54
N ALA A 127 11.61 -12.33 -12.76
CA ALA A 127 12.78 -12.03 -13.58
C ALA A 127 12.33 -12.07 -15.04
N LEU A 128 12.31 -10.91 -15.71
CA LEU A 128 11.95 -10.82 -17.12
C LEU A 128 13.21 -10.82 -17.98
N ILE A 129 13.28 -11.73 -18.93
CA ILE A 129 14.37 -11.78 -19.88
C ILE A 129 14.28 -10.58 -20.82
N GLY A 130 15.33 -9.77 -20.88
CA GLY A 130 15.38 -8.59 -21.72
C GLY A 130 14.62 -7.38 -21.18
N ALA A 131 14.24 -7.42 -19.93
CA ALA A 131 13.57 -6.29 -19.27
C ALA A 131 14.57 -5.22 -18.83
#